data_f3036289520f8f3f3c6a2cb8bb4fb47c
#
_entry.id   f3036289520f8f3f3c6a2cb8bb4fb47c
#
_cell.length_a   1.000
_cell.length_b   1.000
_cell.length_c   1.000
_cell.angle_alpha   90.00
_cell.angle_beta   90.00
_cell.angle_gamma   90.00
#
_symmetry.space_group_name_H-M   'P 1'
#
loop_
_entity.id
_entity.type
_entity.pdbx_description
1 polymer ?
#
loop_
_entity_poly.entity_id
_entity_poly.type
_entity_poly.pdbx_seq_one_letter_code
_entity_poly.pdbx_strand_id
1 'polypeptide(L)'
;MSYKKLNMIPTMYINLKKSIGLMLLACIALSSCKKIFDLPDEKDYLSSRINYNNKTFDPILGRNNIMGGFNGDNSTQPIKFEIINARFGDGRPVTDLFQVRPTYVWTKAYTGLEKSIEEIEAKRKLEDHPLFEVRQSGEFILWAAATNDLITPRAADTTNFPQNTRYFDLRVTNSGGSAIIRDLSVRPFRERPYEPSDDFNIYSGGPAPHPKSPNNPNSRNYIRPFLNNVIGAQSDQPLRSNDDYKEVVVYIRPVPGGSGNSIRFKFLDKDSVAINPNLFNETRWDRIVHGFNMEKTNEYVQYTVAYPIPLVEVVTNYAPGGNRDHAEFSYSRKGFGGGRTVATFGIDFAIYKKGDWEVVFHFLKENPKFEDE
;
A
#
# COMPACT_ATOMS: atom_id res chain seq x y z
N MET A 1 -62.14 35.12 80.10
CA MET A 1 -61.31 33.99 79.68
C MET A 1 -62.02 33.18 78.70
N SER A 2 -61.68 33.31 77.42
CA SER A 2 -62.35 32.53 76.30
C SER A 2 -61.29 31.86 75.44
N TYR A 3 -61.39 30.58 75.44
CA TYR A 3 -60.46 29.74 74.61
C TYR A 3 -61.00 29.66 73.19
N LYS A 4 -60.25 30.17 72.20
CA LYS A 4 -60.43 29.89 70.78
C LYS A 4 -59.80 28.56 70.39
N LYS A 5 -60.59 27.56 70.07
CA LYS A 5 -60.10 26.31 69.43
C LYS A 5 -59.70 26.59 68.00
N LEU A 6 -58.47 26.28 67.67
CA LEU A 6 -57.95 26.33 66.32
C LEU A 6 -58.34 25.06 65.56
N ASN A 7 -59.29 25.16 64.59
CA ASN A 7 -59.63 24.11 63.68
C ASN A 7 -58.78 24.21 62.43
N MET A 8 -57.63 23.51 62.38
CA MET A 8 -56.72 23.51 61.23
C MET A 8 -56.21 22.09 60.87
N ILE A 9 -57.13 21.12 60.68
CA ILE A 9 -56.68 19.76 60.34
C ILE A 9 -57.38 19.12 59.08
N PRO A 10 -58.48 19.56 58.48
CA PRO A 10 -59.02 18.83 57.35
C PRO A 10 -58.36 19.14 55.98
N THR A 11 -57.82 20.33 55.76
CA THR A 11 -57.34 20.77 54.47
C THR A 11 -55.97 20.16 54.11
N MET A 12 -55.12 19.89 55.10
CA MET A 12 -53.80 19.31 54.91
C MET A 12 -53.86 17.84 54.51
N TYR A 13 -54.84 17.08 55.05
CA TYR A 13 -55.07 15.66 54.76
C TYR A 13 -55.62 15.44 53.36
N ILE A 14 -56.45 16.36 52.82
CA ILE A 14 -57.03 16.26 51.46
C ILE A 14 -55.94 16.57 50.39
N ASN A 15 -55.02 17.50 50.67
CA ASN A 15 -53.92 17.82 49.77
C ASN A 15 -52.85 16.71 49.75
N LEU A 16 -52.56 16.07 50.87
CA LEU A 16 -51.64 14.96 50.96
C LEU A 16 -52.16 13.72 50.18
N LYS A 17 -53.44 13.39 50.29
CA LYS A 17 -54.06 12.28 49.51
C LYS A 17 -54.07 12.57 48.01
N LYS A 18 -54.30 13.82 47.58
CA LYS A 18 -54.23 14.22 46.18
C LYS A 18 -52.80 14.17 45.64
N SER A 19 -51.80 14.60 46.41
CA SER A 19 -50.38 14.49 46.02
C SER A 19 -49.89 13.05 45.91
N ILE A 20 -50.27 12.17 46.85
CA ILE A 20 -49.93 10.75 46.82
C ILE A 20 -50.63 10.05 45.61
N GLY A 21 -51.90 10.39 45.32
CA GLY A 21 -52.60 9.88 44.15
C GLY A 21 -51.93 10.32 42.83
N LEU A 22 -51.47 11.56 42.70
CA LEU A 22 -50.80 12.08 41.53
C LEU A 22 -49.41 11.44 41.35
N MET A 23 -48.71 11.19 42.46
CA MET A 23 -47.38 10.53 42.45
C MET A 23 -47.50 9.04 42.06
N LEU A 24 -48.52 8.34 42.52
CA LEU A 24 -48.80 6.98 42.10
C LEU A 24 -49.19 6.90 40.60
N LEU A 25 -49.99 7.85 40.11
CA LEU A 25 -50.34 7.93 38.68
C LEU A 25 -49.12 8.19 37.80
N ALA A 26 -48.18 9.07 38.27
CA ALA A 26 -46.94 9.34 37.58
C ALA A 26 -46.00 8.11 37.54
N CYS A 27 -45.93 7.34 38.64
CA CYS A 27 -45.15 6.10 38.67
C CYS A 27 -45.71 5.00 37.74
N ILE A 28 -47.03 4.89 37.62
CA ILE A 28 -47.66 3.96 36.68
C ILE A 28 -47.44 4.38 35.22
N ALA A 29 -47.47 5.69 34.93
CA ALA A 29 -47.15 6.21 33.60
C ALA A 29 -45.71 5.98 33.19
N LEU A 30 -44.76 6.03 34.14
CA LEU A 30 -43.31 5.77 33.87
C LEU A 30 -42.98 4.27 33.73
N SER A 31 -43.77 3.38 34.32
CA SER A 31 -43.59 1.93 34.13
C SER A 31 -44.27 1.37 32.88
N SER A 32 -45.17 2.14 32.26
CA SER A 32 -45.86 1.71 31.03
C SER A 32 -45.08 1.93 29.76
N CYS A 33 -44.00 2.73 29.78
CA CYS A 33 -43.23 3.04 28.55
C CYS A 33 -42.28 1.92 28.08
N LYS A 34 -42.13 0.82 28.81
CA LYS A 34 -41.28 -0.30 28.36
C LYS A 34 -42.02 -1.37 27.53
N LYS A 35 -43.35 -1.34 27.41
CA LYS A 35 -44.11 -2.35 26.68
C LYS A 35 -44.94 -1.83 25.48
N ILE A 36 -44.88 -0.52 25.17
CA ILE A 36 -45.69 0.05 24.07
C ILE A 36 -44.95 0.00 22.72
N PHE A 37 -43.64 -0.23 22.74
CA PHE A 37 -42.85 -0.51 21.56
C PHE A 37 -42.11 -1.83 21.76
N ASP A 38 -42.80 -2.95 21.70
CA ASP A 38 -42.19 -4.19 21.27
C ASP A 38 -41.87 -4.00 19.78
N LEU A 39 -40.77 -3.25 19.52
CA LEU A 39 -40.11 -3.34 18.22
C LEU A 39 -39.79 -4.82 18.04
N PRO A 40 -40.16 -5.43 16.91
CA PRO A 40 -39.74 -6.79 16.62
C PRO A 40 -38.25 -6.90 16.87
N ASP A 41 -37.85 -7.91 17.62
CA ASP A 41 -36.40 -8.20 17.79
C ASP A 41 -35.78 -8.16 16.40
N GLU A 42 -34.83 -7.23 16.18
CA GLU A 42 -34.11 -7.19 14.92
C GLU A 42 -33.43 -8.54 14.73
N LYS A 43 -34.01 -9.35 13.84
CA LYS A 43 -33.44 -10.64 13.51
C LYS A 43 -32.21 -10.42 12.69
N ASP A 44 -31.13 -11.08 13.08
CA ASP A 44 -29.92 -11.12 12.27
C ASP A 44 -30.26 -11.54 10.84
N TYR A 45 -29.67 -10.84 9.88
CA TYR A 45 -29.98 -10.97 8.47
C TYR A 45 -28.69 -11.16 7.66
N LEU A 46 -28.72 -12.13 6.76
CA LEU A 46 -27.70 -12.28 5.72
C LEU A 46 -28.36 -12.03 4.36
N SER A 47 -27.92 -10.99 3.66
CA SER A 47 -28.48 -10.65 2.35
C SER A 47 -28.16 -11.73 1.31
N SER A 48 -29.13 -12.05 0.46
CA SER A 48 -28.92 -12.89 -0.71
C SER A 48 -28.15 -12.19 -1.84
N ARG A 49 -27.91 -10.87 -1.74
CA ARG A 49 -27.21 -10.04 -2.73
C ARG A 49 -25.75 -9.75 -2.37
N ILE A 50 -25.21 -10.37 -1.32
CA ILE A 50 -23.79 -10.26 -0.99
C ILE A 50 -22.93 -10.65 -2.19
N ASN A 51 -21.93 -9.85 -2.49
CA ASN A 51 -21.04 -10.10 -3.62
C ASN A 51 -19.68 -9.40 -3.45
N TYR A 52 -18.81 -9.63 -4.43
CA TYR A 52 -17.61 -8.80 -4.65
C TYR A 52 -17.80 -7.95 -5.90
N ASN A 53 -17.34 -6.70 -5.86
CA ASN A 53 -17.36 -5.80 -7.02
C ASN A 53 -16.50 -6.35 -8.17
N ASN A 54 -15.42 -7.05 -7.83
CA ASN A 54 -14.57 -7.75 -8.78
C ASN A 54 -14.41 -9.21 -8.35
N LYS A 55 -14.62 -10.14 -9.27
CA LYS A 55 -14.46 -11.58 -9.01
C LYS A 55 -13.10 -12.13 -9.40
N THR A 56 -12.27 -11.33 -10.06
CA THR A 56 -10.94 -11.73 -10.49
C THR A 56 -9.91 -10.79 -9.91
N PHE A 57 -8.92 -11.35 -9.26
CA PHE A 57 -7.83 -10.63 -8.60
C PHE A 57 -6.50 -10.97 -9.28
N ASP A 58 -5.73 -9.95 -9.59
CA ASP A 58 -4.44 -10.06 -10.29
C ASP A 58 -3.30 -9.49 -9.41
N PRO A 59 -3.02 -10.10 -8.23
CA PRO A 59 -1.96 -9.65 -7.33
C PRO A 59 -0.57 -9.86 -7.94
N ILE A 60 0.43 -9.23 -7.35
CA ILE A 60 1.83 -9.39 -7.72
C ILE A 60 2.53 -10.18 -6.63
N LEU A 61 3.22 -11.26 -6.99
CA LEU A 61 4.01 -12.06 -6.04
C LEU A 61 5.16 -11.24 -5.42
N GLY A 62 5.62 -11.67 -4.26
CA GLY A 62 6.74 -11.05 -3.55
C GLY A 62 6.42 -9.74 -2.81
N ARG A 63 5.12 -9.36 -2.73
CA ARG A 63 4.65 -8.20 -1.96
C ARG A 63 3.31 -8.48 -1.30
N ASN A 64 2.97 -7.73 -0.26
CA ASN A 64 1.64 -7.79 0.33
C ASN A 64 0.63 -7.17 -0.64
N ASN A 65 -0.42 -7.91 -0.97
CA ASN A 65 -1.52 -7.42 -1.78
C ASN A 65 -2.81 -7.55 -0.98
N ILE A 66 -3.47 -6.43 -0.69
CA ILE A 66 -4.79 -6.40 -0.07
C ILE A 66 -5.82 -6.16 -1.17
N MET A 67 -6.75 -7.09 -1.33
CA MET A 67 -7.75 -7.09 -2.40
C MET A 67 -9.13 -7.03 -1.78
N GLY A 68 -9.80 -5.91 -1.93
CA GLY A 68 -11.10 -5.62 -1.34
C GLY A 68 -12.26 -5.75 -2.32
N GLY A 69 -13.37 -5.15 -1.93
CA GLY A 69 -14.57 -5.04 -2.76
C GLY A 69 -15.74 -5.92 -2.33
N PHE A 70 -15.69 -6.51 -1.11
CA PHE A 70 -16.83 -7.19 -0.51
C PHE A 70 -17.96 -6.20 -0.25
N ASN A 71 -19.15 -6.53 -0.75
CA ASN A 71 -20.39 -5.82 -0.47
C ASN A 71 -21.30 -6.71 0.37
N GLY A 72 -21.48 -6.36 1.62
CA GLY A 72 -22.32 -7.09 2.57
C GLY A 72 -23.82 -6.78 2.45
N ASP A 73 -24.23 -5.81 1.61
CA ASP A 73 -25.62 -5.41 1.36
C ASP A 73 -26.47 -5.32 2.64
N ASN A 74 -25.97 -4.57 3.64
CA ASN A 74 -26.57 -4.38 4.96
C ASN A 74 -26.75 -5.65 5.81
N SER A 75 -25.99 -6.71 5.53
CA SER A 75 -26.00 -7.91 6.37
C SER A 75 -25.51 -7.61 7.78
N THR A 76 -26.12 -8.26 8.78
CA THR A 76 -25.78 -8.09 10.20
C THR A 76 -24.35 -8.57 10.48
N GLN A 77 -23.59 -7.77 11.21
CA GLN A 77 -22.24 -8.10 11.68
C GLN A 77 -22.30 -8.88 13.03
N PRO A 78 -21.30 -9.71 13.35
CA PRO A 78 -20.10 -10.02 12.57
C PRO A 78 -20.34 -11.03 11.45
N ILE A 79 -19.64 -10.86 10.34
CA ILE A 79 -19.63 -11.81 9.22
C ILE A 79 -18.34 -12.65 9.31
N LYS A 80 -18.47 -13.97 9.07
CA LYS A 80 -17.35 -14.91 8.95
C LYS A 80 -17.17 -15.33 7.50
N PHE A 81 -15.92 -15.46 7.08
CA PHE A 81 -15.53 -15.83 5.72
C PHE A 81 -14.69 -17.10 5.75
N GLU A 82 -14.93 -18.00 4.79
CA GLU A 82 -14.19 -19.24 4.61
C GLU A 82 -13.98 -19.52 3.13
N ILE A 83 -12.72 -19.67 2.71
CA ILE A 83 -12.36 -20.05 1.34
C ILE A 83 -12.63 -21.55 1.21
N ILE A 84 -13.42 -21.94 0.22
CA ILE A 84 -13.80 -23.34 -0.06
C ILE A 84 -13.63 -23.63 -1.55
N ASN A 85 -13.59 -24.93 -1.91
CA ASN A 85 -13.53 -25.40 -3.31
C ASN A 85 -12.40 -24.78 -4.13
N ALA A 86 -11.22 -24.59 -3.52
CA ALA A 86 -10.07 -24.02 -4.23
C ALA A 86 -9.56 -25.01 -5.29
N ARG A 87 -9.57 -24.59 -6.55
CA ARG A 87 -9.25 -25.40 -7.73
C ARG A 87 -8.56 -24.62 -8.83
N PHE A 88 -7.69 -25.25 -9.58
CA PHE A 88 -7.20 -24.69 -10.84
C PHE A 88 -8.29 -24.74 -11.93
N GLY A 89 -8.08 -24.02 -13.03
CA GLY A 89 -9.01 -24.02 -14.16
C GLY A 89 -9.21 -25.38 -14.84
N ASP A 90 -8.30 -26.35 -14.62
CA ASP A 90 -8.39 -27.74 -15.06
C ASP A 90 -9.02 -28.67 -14.00
N GLY A 91 -9.48 -28.14 -12.88
CA GLY A 91 -10.16 -28.88 -11.82
C GLY A 91 -9.25 -29.49 -10.74
N ARG A 92 -7.94 -29.46 -10.89
CA ARG A 92 -7.01 -29.91 -9.83
C ARG A 92 -7.14 -29.03 -8.57
N PRO A 93 -6.96 -29.60 -7.37
CA PRO A 93 -7.01 -28.84 -6.14
C PRO A 93 -5.85 -27.83 -6.07
N VAL A 94 -6.14 -26.62 -5.58
CA VAL A 94 -5.14 -25.60 -5.29
C VAL A 94 -4.60 -25.84 -3.87
N THR A 95 -3.29 -26.04 -3.78
CA THR A 95 -2.58 -26.24 -2.50
C THR A 95 -1.49 -25.20 -2.28
N ASP A 96 -0.98 -24.60 -3.35
CA ASP A 96 0.13 -23.66 -3.32
C ASP A 96 -0.19 -22.35 -2.58
N LEU A 97 -1.43 -21.87 -2.71
CA LEU A 97 -1.89 -20.66 -2.00
C LEU A 97 -2.02 -20.83 -0.48
N PHE A 98 -2.19 -22.07 -0.02
CA PHE A 98 -2.47 -22.36 1.40
C PHE A 98 -1.25 -22.88 2.17
N GLN A 99 -0.06 -22.86 1.56
CA GLN A 99 1.17 -23.13 2.27
C GLN A 99 1.37 -22.08 3.36
N VAL A 100 1.68 -22.54 4.59
CA VAL A 100 1.97 -21.65 5.72
C VAL A 100 3.42 -21.19 5.67
N ARG A 101 3.64 -19.90 5.78
CA ARG A 101 4.97 -19.27 5.78
C ARG A 101 5.04 -18.12 6.79
N PRO A 102 6.21 -17.89 7.38
CA PRO A 102 6.42 -16.73 8.23
C PRO A 102 6.33 -15.45 7.39
N THR A 103 5.55 -14.50 7.86
CA THR A 103 5.38 -13.18 7.24
C THR A 103 5.38 -12.08 8.29
N TYR A 104 5.73 -10.86 7.91
CA TYR A 104 5.72 -9.73 8.83
C TYR A 104 4.31 -9.19 9.02
N VAL A 105 3.89 -9.11 10.29
CA VAL A 105 2.64 -8.50 10.72
C VAL A 105 2.95 -7.28 11.60
N TRP A 106 2.31 -6.17 11.31
CA TRP A 106 2.47 -4.95 12.10
C TRP A 106 1.65 -5.04 13.39
N THR A 107 2.33 -4.86 14.51
CA THR A 107 1.73 -4.84 15.86
C THR A 107 1.46 -3.42 16.36
N LYS A 108 2.15 -2.43 15.76
CA LYS A 108 1.99 -1.00 16.01
C LYS A 108 2.08 -0.25 14.69
N ALA A 109 1.43 0.91 14.60
CA ALA A 109 1.47 1.74 13.41
C ALA A 109 2.90 2.23 13.10
N TYR A 110 3.30 2.07 11.83
CA TYR A 110 4.46 2.76 11.27
C TYR A 110 4.05 4.19 10.90
N THR A 111 4.93 5.15 11.17
CA THR A 111 4.63 6.58 11.02
C THR A 111 5.60 7.33 10.09
N GLY A 112 6.74 6.72 9.73
CA GLY A 112 7.84 7.40 9.03
C GLY A 112 8.64 8.36 9.92
N LEU A 113 8.45 8.29 11.25
CA LEU A 113 9.17 9.12 12.23
C LEU A 113 10.12 8.30 13.09
N GLU A 114 10.21 7.00 12.85
CA GLU A 114 11.11 6.07 13.53
C GLU A 114 12.57 6.49 13.26
N LYS A 115 13.40 6.43 14.29
CA LYS A 115 14.78 6.96 14.26
C LYS A 115 15.84 5.88 14.03
N SER A 116 15.45 4.62 14.01
CA SER A 116 16.34 3.50 13.74
C SER A 116 15.60 2.30 13.18
N ILE A 117 16.36 1.35 12.61
CA ILE A 117 15.81 0.07 12.14
C ILE A 117 15.21 -0.72 13.31
N GLU A 118 15.82 -0.67 14.49
CA GLU A 118 15.36 -1.35 15.69
C GLU A 118 13.97 -0.85 16.13
N GLU A 119 13.72 0.48 16.03
CA GLU A 119 12.39 1.05 16.29
C GLU A 119 11.35 0.55 15.29
N ILE A 120 11.71 0.39 14.03
CA ILE A 120 10.84 -0.18 12.98
C ILE A 120 10.55 -1.65 13.29
N GLU A 121 11.59 -2.45 13.52
CA GLU A 121 11.46 -3.89 13.77
C GLU A 121 10.68 -4.20 15.06
N ALA A 122 10.76 -3.33 16.08
CA ALA A 122 9.96 -3.44 17.29
C ALA A 122 8.44 -3.24 17.09
N LYS A 123 8.02 -2.74 15.93
CA LYS A 123 6.62 -2.53 15.56
C LYS A 123 6.01 -3.65 14.73
N ARG A 124 6.80 -4.63 14.33
CA ARG A 124 6.36 -5.76 13.53
C ARG A 124 6.95 -7.06 14.07
N LYS A 125 6.29 -8.17 13.78
CA LYS A 125 6.76 -9.51 14.17
C LYS A 125 6.52 -10.50 13.03
N LEU A 126 7.25 -11.59 13.03
CA LEU A 126 6.98 -12.73 12.16
C LEU A 126 5.85 -13.58 12.76
N GLU A 127 4.86 -13.87 11.94
CA GLU A 127 3.77 -14.81 12.25
C GLU A 127 3.60 -15.76 11.06
N ASP A 128 3.17 -16.99 11.37
CA ASP A 128 2.89 -17.99 10.38
C ASP A 128 1.48 -17.81 9.82
N HIS A 129 1.38 -17.53 8.52
CA HIS A 129 0.12 -17.34 7.79
C HIS A 129 0.08 -18.21 6.53
N PRO A 130 -1.10 -18.66 6.08
CA PRO A 130 -1.28 -19.13 4.71
C PRO A 130 -0.88 -18.01 3.73
N LEU A 131 -0.26 -18.38 2.61
CA LEU A 131 0.16 -17.38 1.61
C LEU A 131 -1.01 -16.51 1.10
N PHE A 132 -2.21 -17.08 1.08
CA PHE A 132 -3.46 -16.41 0.70
C PHE A 132 -4.55 -16.72 1.71
N GLU A 133 -5.21 -15.69 2.22
CA GLU A 133 -6.29 -15.81 3.18
C GLU A 133 -7.32 -14.69 3.03
N VAL A 134 -8.48 -14.86 3.66
CA VAL A 134 -9.53 -13.84 3.77
C VAL A 134 -9.54 -13.25 5.19
N ARG A 135 -9.54 -11.93 5.29
CA ARG A 135 -9.61 -11.18 6.54
C ARG A 135 -11.04 -11.09 7.05
N GLN A 136 -11.22 -10.71 8.31
CA GLN A 136 -12.54 -10.48 8.90
C GLN A 136 -13.33 -9.35 8.23
N SER A 137 -12.66 -8.42 7.54
CA SER A 137 -13.28 -7.38 6.72
C SER A 137 -13.85 -7.89 5.40
N GLY A 138 -13.58 -9.15 5.03
CA GLY A 138 -13.88 -9.70 3.72
C GLY A 138 -12.82 -9.37 2.65
N GLU A 139 -11.75 -8.67 2.99
CA GLU A 139 -10.63 -8.45 2.08
C GLU A 139 -9.77 -9.71 1.99
N PHE A 140 -9.29 -10.02 0.78
CA PHE A 140 -8.25 -11.04 0.62
C PHE A 140 -6.89 -10.43 0.79
N ILE A 141 -5.96 -11.19 1.34
CA ILE A 141 -4.54 -10.84 1.38
C ILE A 141 -3.72 -11.95 0.73
N LEU A 142 -2.83 -11.56 -0.19
CA LEU A 142 -1.71 -12.37 -0.63
C LEU A 142 -0.45 -11.79 -0.02
N TRP A 143 0.19 -12.58 0.83
CA TRP A 143 1.36 -12.14 1.59
C TRP A 143 2.63 -12.10 0.74
N ALA A 144 3.58 -11.23 1.13
CA ALA A 144 4.88 -11.09 0.46
C ALA A 144 5.71 -12.38 0.41
N ALA A 145 5.44 -13.32 1.31
CA ALA A 145 6.05 -14.66 1.30
C ALA A 145 5.61 -15.51 0.09
N ALA A 146 4.57 -15.12 -0.64
CA ALA A 146 4.15 -15.74 -1.89
C ALA A 146 5.11 -15.36 -3.02
N THR A 147 6.07 -16.22 -3.34
CA THR A 147 7.12 -16.01 -4.33
C THR A 147 6.92 -16.84 -5.59
N ASN A 148 7.64 -16.54 -6.67
CA ASN A 148 7.63 -17.31 -7.92
C ASN A 148 8.00 -18.77 -7.72
N ASP A 149 8.83 -19.09 -6.72
CA ASP A 149 9.27 -20.45 -6.42
C ASP A 149 8.16 -21.31 -5.79
N LEU A 150 7.21 -20.65 -5.11
CA LEU A 150 6.09 -21.32 -4.43
C LEU A 150 4.81 -21.30 -5.27
N ILE A 151 4.60 -20.24 -6.03
CA ILE A 151 3.38 -20.01 -6.81
C ILE A 151 3.74 -19.71 -8.25
N THR A 152 3.29 -20.56 -9.17
CA THR A 152 3.46 -20.32 -10.61
C THR A 152 2.70 -19.06 -11.04
N PRO A 153 3.39 -18.03 -11.59
CA PRO A 153 2.75 -16.83 -12.05
C PRO A 153 1.84 -17.08 -13.25
N ARG A 154 0.89 -16.18 -13.47
CA ARG A 154 0.02 -16.24 -14.66
C ARG A 154 0.83 -16.11 -15.95
N ALA A 155 0.41 -16.84 -16.99
CA ALA A 155 0.86 -16.60 -18.35
C ALA A 155 0.25 -15.31 -18.93
N ALA A 156 0.80 -14.81 -20.04
CA ALA A 156 0.23 -13.69 -20.78
C ALA A 156 -1.20 -13.96 -21.26
N ASP A 157 -1.44 -15.18 -21.72
CA ASP A 157 -2.75 -15.67 -22.16
C ASP A 157 -3.29 -16.70 -21.14
N THR A 158 -4.23 -16.28 -20.32
CA THR A 158 -4.88 -17.15 -19.33
C THR A 158 -5.99 -18.01 -19.94
N THR A 159 -6.41 -17.74 -21.16
CA THR A 159 -7.39 -18.57 -21.89
C THR A 159 -6.76 -19.88 -22.35
N ASN A 160 -5.54 -19.81 -22.89
CA ASN A 160 -4.79 -20.99 -23.30
C ASN A 160 -4.06 -21.70 -22.16
N PHE A 161 -3.87 -21.01 -21.01
CA PHE A 161 -3.17 -21.55 -19.84
C PHE A 161 -4.04 -21.45 -18.56
N PRO A 162 -5.24 -22.06 -18.54
CA PRO A 162 -6.16 -21.98 -17.39
C PRO A 162 -5.60 -22.63 -16.12
N GLN A 163 -4.61 -23.53 -16.23
CA GLN A 163 -3.93 -24.17 -15.11
C GLN A 163 -3.18 -23.17 -14.21
N ASN A 164 -2.97 -21.92 -14.67
CA ASN A 164 -2.34 -20.86 -13.88
C ASN A 164 -3.37 -19.91 -13.23
N THR A 165 -4.67 -20.18 -13.46
CA THR A 165 -5.77 -19.46 -12.78
C THR A 165 -6.30 -20.32 -11.65
N ARG A 166 -6.38 -19.75 -10.48
CA ARG A 166 -6.87 -20.40 -9.27
C ARG A 166 -8.25 -19.88 -8.96
N TYR A 167 -9.25 -20.77 -9.00
CA TYR A 167 -10.64 -20.48 -8.65
C TYR A 167 -10.93 -20.94 -7.23
N PHE A 168 -11.83 -20.26 -6.57
CA PHE A 168 -12.33 -20.66 -5.27
C PHE A 168 -13.74 -20.10 -5.06
N ASP A 169 -14.47 -20.69 -4.13
CA ASP A 169 -15.72 -20.18 -3.64
C ASP A 169 -15.52 -19.61 -2.22
N LEU A 170 -16.33 -18.65 -1.82
CA LEU A 170 -16.29 -18.08 -0.50
C LEU A 170 -17.60 -18.36 0.22
N ARG A 171 -17.53 -19.06 1.33
CA ARG A 171 -18.64 -19.20 2.27
C ARG A 171 -18.67 -17.99 3.17
N VAL A 172 -19.83 -17.33 3.23
CA VAL A 172 -20.10 -16.15 4.06
C VAL A 172 -21.18 -16.53 5.04
N THR A 173 -20.94 -16.33 6.33
CA THR A 173 -21.85 -16.78 7.39
C THR A 173 -21.96 -15.73 8.48
N ASN A 174 -23.17 -15.52 8.98
CA ASN A 174 -23.45 -14.79 10.22
C ASN A 174 -24.58 -15.51 10.98
N SER A 175 -25.08 -14.93 12.08
CA SER A 175 -26.21 -15.49 12.86
C SER A 175 -27.53 -15.56 12.07
N GLY A 176 -27.68 -14.79 10.99
CA GLY A 176 -28.86 -14.81 10.12
C GLY A 176 -28.82 -15.88 9.02
N GLY A 177 -27.66 -16.54 8.77
CA GLY A 177 -27.56 -17.59 7.77
C GLY A 177 -26.19 -17.80 7.16
N SER A 178 -26.17 -18.55 6.05
CA SER A 178 -24.98 -18.84 5.27
C SER A 178 -25.27 -18.70 3.77
N ALA A 179 -24.33 -18.12 3.02
CA ALA A 179 -24.38 -18.02 1.56
C ALA A 179 -23.01 -18.32 0.95
N ILE A 180 -22.99 -18.66 -0.34
CA ILE A 180 -21.77 -18.96 -1.08
C ILE A 180 -21.64 -18.01 -2.27
N ILE A 181 -20.54 -17.24 -2.29
CA ILE A 181 -20.11 -16.48 -3.46
C ILE A 181 -19.22 -17.38 -4.30
N ARG A 182 -19.62 -17.64 -5.54
CA ARG A 182 -18.95 -18.61 -6.40
C ARG A 182 -18.02 -17.99 -7.42
N ASP A 183 -17.02 -18.78 -7.81
CA ASP A 183 -16.14 -18.50 -8.94
C ASP A 183 -15.35 -17.19 -8.82
N LEU A 184 -14.85 -16.93 -7.61
CA LEU A 184 -13.78 -15.97 -7.42
C LEU A 184 -12.47 -16.54 -7.96
N SER A 185 -11.59 -15.70 -8.45
CA SER A 185 -10.33 -16.18 -9.04
C SER A 185 -9.13 -15.29 -8.69
N VAL A 186 -7.96 -15.94 -8.58
CA VAL A 186 -6.66 -15.29 -8.36
C VAL A 186 -5.71 -15.70 -9.48
N ARG A 187 -5.08 -14.69 -10.12
CA ARG A 187 -4.13 -14.87 -11.23
C ARG A 187 -2.86 -14.05 -10.94
N PRO A 188 -1.96 -14.54 -10.09
CA PRO A 188 -0.82 -13.76 -9.62
C PRO A 188 0.14 -13.42 -10.76
N PHE A 189 0.54 -12.16 -10.87
CA PHE A 189 1.67 -11.75 -11.68
C PHE A 189 2.99 -12.18 -11.06
N ARG A 190 4.01 -12.34 -11.88
CA ARG A 190 5.39 -12.58 -11.47
C ARG A 190 5.89 -11.51 -10.49
N GLU A 191 6.74 -11.92 -9.56
CA GLU A 191 7.49 -10.99 -8.71
C GLU A 191 8.17 -9.90 -9.56
N ARG A 192 8.02 -8.67 -9.09
CA ARG A 192 8.78 -7.52 -9.56
C ARG A 192 9.50 -6.95 -8.34
N PRO A 193 10.82 -7.05 -8.27
CA PRO A 193 11.56 -6.70 -7.07
C PRO A 193 11.53 -5.20 -6.75
N TYR A 194 11.21 -4.37 -7.76
CA TYR A 194 11.12 -2.92 -7.65
C TYR A 194 10.01 -2.34 -8.53
N GLU A 195 9.66 -1.10 -8.28
CA GLU A 195 8.83 -0.22 -9.11
C GLU A 195 9.50 1.18 -9.21
N PRO A 196 9.34 1.91 -10.35
CA PRO A 196 8.71 1.44 -11.58
C PRO A 196 9.53 0.31 -12.22
N SER A 197 8.84 -0.59 -12.88
CA SER A 197 9.43 -1.77 -13.51
C SER A 197 9.20 -1.78 -15.04
N ASP A 198 9.31 -0.59 -15.67
CA ASP A 198 9.10 -0.43 -17.11
C ASP A 198 10.10 -1.21 -17.96
N ASP A 199 11.28 -1.46 -17.43
CA ASP A 199 12.34 -2.26 -18.04
C ASP A 199 12.17 -3.78 -17.88
N PHE A 200 11.11 -4.21 -17.15
CA PHE A 200 10.89 -5.60 -16.78
C PHE A 200 9.63 -6.17 -17.43
N ASN A 201 9.73 -7.32 -18.09
CA ASN A 201 8.58 -8.02 -18.66
C ASN A 201 7.87 -8.82 -17.56
N ILE A 202 6.64 -8.44 -17.27
CA ILE A 202 5.82 -8.99 -16.19
C ILE A 202 5.44 -10.47 -16.35
N TYR A 203 5.59 -11.04 -17.54
CA TYR A 203 5.29 -12.44 -17.83
C TYR A 203 6.55 -13.30 -17.89
N SER A 204 7.55 -12.89 -18.68
CA SER A 204 8.77 -13.67 -18.86
C SER A 204 9.81 -13.46 -17.75
N GLY A 205 9.78 -12.32 -17.09
CA GLY A 205 10.80 -11.91 -16.12
C GLY A 205 12.08 -11.35 -16.76
N GLY A 206 12.13 -11.29 -18.09
CA GLY A 206 13.23 -10.70 -18.83
C GLY A 206 13.04 -9.20 -19.12
N PRO A 207 13.91 -8.60 -19.95
CA PRO A 207 13.78 -7.22 -20.36
C PRO A 207 12.47 -6.94 -21.10
N ALA A 208 11.81 -5.82 -20.77
CA ALA A 208 10.61 -5.39 -21.46
C ALA A 208 10.94 -4.80 -22.83
N PRO A 209 10.14 -5.06 -23.87
CA PRO A 209 10.28 -4.38 -25.15
C PRO A 209 9.90 -2.90 -25.03
N HIS A 210 10.47 -2.07 -25.88
CA HIS A 210 10.12 -0.65 -25.92
C HIS A 210 8.68 -0.47 -26.46
N PRO A 211 7.84 0.38 -25.84
CA PRO A 211 6.42 0.53 -26.20
C PRO A 211 6.19 0.88 -27.69
N LYS A 212 7.05 1.75 -28.25
CA LYS A 212 6.97 2.16 -29.68
C LYS A 212 7.62 1.21 -30.66
N SER A 213 8.30 0.15 -30.18
CA SER A 213 8.98 -0.83 -31.02
C SER A 213 8.89 -2.23 -30.39
N PRO A 214 7.67 -2.73 -30.07
CA PRO A 214 7.48 -3.95 -29.28
C PRO A 214 8.01 -5.21 -29.97
N ASN A 215 8.11 -5.20 -31.30
CA ASN A 215 8.58 -6.32 -32.12
C ASN A 215 10.10 -6.27 -32.39
N ASN A 216 10.79 -5.20 -31.98
CA ASN A 216 12.24 -5.09 -32.18
C ASN A 216 12.98 -5.70 -30.96
N PRO A 217 13.67 -6.85 -31.10
CA PRO A 217 14.34 -7.52 -30.00
C PRO A 217 15.51 -6.71 -29.40
N ASN A 218 16.01 -5.71 -30.15
CA ASN A 218 17.09 -4.84 -29.72
C ASN A 218 16.59 -3.55 -29.04
N SER A 219 15.30 -3.28 -29.11
CA SER A 219 14.67 -2.11 -28.51
C SER A 219 14.10 -2.47 -27.13
N ARG A 220 14.72 -1.97 -26.07
CA ARG A 220 14.33 -2.24 -24.69
C ARG A 220 13.68 -1.02 -24.06
N ASN A 221 12.67 -1.26 -23.21
CA ASN A 221 12.12 -0.24 -22.38
C ASN A 221 13.09 0.12 -21.24
N TYR A 222 12.90 1.25 -20.63
CA TYR A 222 13.74 1.78 -19.56
C TYR A 222 12.91 2.57 -18.55
N ILE A 223 13.42 2.71 -17.34
CA ILE A 223 12.82 3.51 -16.29
C ILE A 223 13.16 4.98 -16.56
N ARG A 224 12.15 5.84 -16.49
CA ARG A 224 12.24 7.27 -16.79
C ARG A 224 12.21 8.07 -15.50
N PRO A 225 13.20 8.96 -15.26
CA PRO A 225 13.08 9.94 -14.21
C PRO A 225 12.10 11.05 -14.61
N PHE A 226 11.53 11.74 -13.63
CA PHE A 226 11.00 13.05 -13.87
C PHE A 226 12.16 14.07 -13.94
N LEU A 227 12.03 15.09 -14.79
CA LEU A 227 13.02 16.13 -15.02
C LEU A 227 12.31 17.49 -15.03
N ASN A 228 12.81 18.44 -14.28
CA ASN A 228 12.32 19.81 -14.25
C ASN A 228 13.50 20.79 -14.27
N ASN A 229 13.57 21.64 -15.28
CA ASN A 229 14.66 22.61 -15.50
C ASN A 229 16.08 22.00 -15.57
N VAL A 230 16.20 20.71 -15.84
CA VAL A 230 17.51 20.06 -16.05
C VAL A 230 17.98 20.39 -17.46
N ILE A 231 18.98 21.25 -17.57
CA ILE A 231 19.54 21.75 -18.82
C ILE A 231 20.82 21.00 -19.13
N GLY A 232 21.03 20.65 -20.39
CA GLY A 232 22.28 20.03 -20.86
C GLY A 232 23.42 21.05 -20.93
N ALA A 233 24.60 20.65 -20.50
CA ALA A 233 25.78 21.52 -20.38
C ALA A 233 26.31 22.01 -21.73
N GLN A 234 26.06 21.27 -22.83
CA GLN A 234 26.54 21.63 -24.16
C GLN A 234 25.48 22.28 -25.04
N SER A 235 24.23 21.77 -24.93
CA SER A 235 23.14 22.22 -25.81
C SER A 235 22.38 23.42 -25.27
N ASP A 236 22.50 23.74 -23.98
CA ASP A 236 21.62 24.68 -23.28
C ASP A 236 20.12 24.39 -23.43
N GLN A 237 19.76 23.16 -23.76
CA GLN A 237 18.38 22.72 -23.95
C GLN A 237 17.94 21.82 -22.79
N PRO A 238 16.64 21.83 -22.44
CA PRO A 238 16.10 20.90 -21.46
C PRO A 238 16.35 19.44 -21.85
N LEU A 239 16.91 18.65 -20.94
CA LEU A 239 17.04 17.20 -21.10
C LEU A 239 15.67 16.53 -20.97
N ARG A 240 15.49 15.42 -21.70
CA ARG A 240 14.20 14.74 -21.84
C ARG A 240 14.32 13.25 -21.58
N SER A 241 13.27 12.71 -20.96
CA SER A 241 13.14 11.28 -20.73
C SER A 241 11.68 10.87 -20.93
N ASN A 242 11.37 10.33 -22.13
CA ASN A 242 10.03 9.85 -22.51
C ASN A 242 10.16 8.78 -23.60
N ASP A 243 9.07 8.32 -24.20
CA ASP A 243 9.12 7.28 -25.23
C ASP A 243 9.91 7.65 -26.49
N ASP A 244 10.12 8.94 -26.75
CA ASP A 244 10.87 9.43 -27.93
C ASP A 244 12.32 9.78 -27.60
N TYR A 245 12.60 10.15 -26.34
CA TYR A 245 13.87 10.70 -25.93
C TYR A 245 14.44 9.95 -24.73
N LYS A 246 15.51 9.23 -24.96
CA LYS A 246 16.29 8.50 -23.96
C LYS A 246 17.54 9.30 -23.56
N GLU A 247 17.35 10.53 -23.07
CA GLU A 247 18.48 11.39 -22.74
C GLU A 247 18.97 11.19 -21.29
N VAL A 248 18.02 10.83 -20.38
CA VAL A 248 18.32 10.41 -19.00
C VAL A 248 17.51 9.17 -18.69
N VAL A 249 18.14 8.18 -18.06
CA VAL A 249 17.48 6.94 -17.66
C VAL A 249 17.80 6.59 -16.21
N VAL A 250 16.98 5.73 -15.62
CA VAL A 250 17.24 5.18 -14.29
C VAL A 250 17.43 3.67 -14.39
N TYR A 251 18.40 3.14 -13.65
CA TYR A 251 18.56 1.71 -13.41
C TYR A 251 18.37 1.42 -11.94
N ILE A 252 17.51 0.45 -11.62
CA ILE A 252 17.34 -0.07 -10.27
C ILE A 252 17.87 -1.51 -10.30
N ARG A 253 18.92 -1.79 -9.55
CA ARG A 253 19.58 -3.09 -9.62
C ARG A 253 20.20 -3.53 -8.27
N PRO A 254 20.26 -4.85 -8.00
CA PRO A 254 20.91 -5.33 -6.79
C PRO A 254 22.42 -5.13 -6.86
N VAL A 255 23.01 -4.89 -5.69
CA VAL A 255 24.47 -4.82 -5.50
C VAL A 255 24.92 -6.10 -4.80
N PRO A 256 25.72 -6.94 -5.43
CA PRO A 256 26.19 -8.19 -4.81
C PRO A 256 27.21 -7.92 -3.70
N GLY A 257 27.22 -8.78 -2.68
CA GLY A 257 28.24 -8.81 -1.64
C GLY A 257 28.13 -7.80 -0.51
N GLY A 258 26.98 -7.11 -0.37
CA GLY A 258 26.75 -6.18 0.72
C GLY A 258 26.09 -6.82 1.96
N SER A 259 25.65 -5.96 2.90
CA SER A 259 25.02 -6.36 4.19
C SER A 259 23.57 -6.81 4.06
N GLY A 260 22.94 -6.56 2.92
CA GLY A 260 21.53 -6.90 2.65
C GLY A 260 20.52 -5.87 3.16
N ASN A 261 20.94 -4.69 3.57
CA ASN A 261 20.11 -3.64 4.16
C ASN A 261 20.46 -2.23 3.66
N SER A 262 20.94 -2.07 2.44
CA SER A 262 21.33 -0.75 1.96
C SER A 262 20.67 -0.37 0.65
N ILE A 263 20.46 0.95 0.47
CA ILE A 263 20.14 1.55 -0.82
C ILE A 263 21.11 2.69 -1.09
N ARG A 264 21.64 2.74 -2.30
CA ARG A 264 22.50 3.84 -2.71
C ARG A 264 21.98 4.51 -3.98
N PHE A 265 22.19 5.81 -4.07
CA PHE A 265 21.87 6.64 -5.22
C PHE A 265 23.16 7.06 -5.89
N LYS A 266 23.26 6.78 -7.18
CA LYS A 266 24.43 7.06 -8.01
C LYS A 266 24.03 7.87 -9.23
N PHE A 267 24.90 8.76 -9.66
CA PHE A 267 24.67 9.61 -10.81
C PHE A 267 25.83 9.41 -11.78
N LEU A 268 25.53 9.13 -13.03
CA LEU A 268 26.53 8.93 -14.07
C LEU A 268 26.36 9.98 -15.16
N ASP A 269 27.48 10.52 -15.59
CA ASP A 269 27.55 11.39 -16.75
C ASP A 269 27.44 10.60 -18.08
N LYS A 270 27.51 11.30 -19.22
CA LYS A 270 27.43 10.69 -20.56
C LYS A 270 28.53 9.65 -20.84
N ASP A 271 29.66 9.75 -20.17
CA ASP A 271 30.80 8.87 -20.32
C ASP A 271 30.81 7.74 -19.26
N SER A 272 29.69 7.59 -18.52
CA SER A 272 29.50 6.62 -17.42
C SER A 272 30.43 6.85 -16.22
N VAL A 273 30.94 8.07 -16.06
CA VAL A 273 31.73 8.49 -14.90
C VAL A 273 30.80 9.02 -13.80
N ALA A 274 31.13 8.76 -12.54
CA ALA A 274 30.30 9.20 -11.43
C ALA A 274 30.31 10.74 -11.31
N ILE A 275 29.13 11.34 -11.28
CA ILE A 275 28.91 12.74 -10.94
C ILE A 275 28.93 12.85 -9.41
N ASN A 276 29.74 13.76 -8.88
CA ASN A 276 29.84 13.98 -7.44
C ASN A 276 28.49 14.45 -6.86
N PRO A 277 27.90 13.75 -5.89
CA PRO A 277 26.62 14.14 -5.27
C PRO A 277 26.62 15.52 -4.61
N ASN A 278 27.78 16.09 -4.30
CA ASN A 278 27.88 17.43 -3.74
C ASN A 278 27.47 18.53 -4.73
N LEU A 279 27.43 18.24 -6.03
CA LEU A 279 26.93 19.18 -7.03
C LEU A 279 25.39 19.37 -6.95
N PHE A 280 24.67 18.44 -6.34
CA PHE A 280 23.23 18.56 -6.09
C PHE A 280 22.97 19.31 -4.79
N ASN A 281 23.34 20.58 -4.77
CA ASN A 281 23.51 21.45 -3.59
C ASN A 281 22.19 21.92 -2.94
N GLU A 282 21.03 21.69 -3.55
CA GLU A 282 19.69 21.99 -3.01
C GLU A 282 18.97 20.73 -2.54
N THR A 283 19.57 19.54 -2.70
CA THR A 283 18.93 18.27 -2.36
C THR A 283 18.70 18.10 -0.86
N ARG A 284 17.50 17.72 -0.49
CA ARG A 284 17.12 17.33 0.85
C ARG A 284 17.45 15.86 1.09
N TRP A 285 18.73 15.58 1.31
CA TRP A 285 19.25 14.23 1.50
C TRP A 285 18.56 13.46 2.63
N ASP A 286 18.08 14.16 3.63
CA ASP A 286 17.30 13.64 4.76
C ASP A 286 15.89 13.15 4.38
N ARG A 287 15.44 13.37 3.14
CA ARG A 287 14.08 13.03 2.66
C ARG A 287 14.03 12.09 1.46
N ILE A 288 15.18 11.61 1.01
CA ILE A 288 15.28 10.75 -0.19
C ILE A 288 14.63 9.38 0.06
N VAL A 289 14.81 8.83 1.25
CA VAL A 289 14.28 7.54 1.69
C VAL A 289 14.25 7.52 3.22
N HIS A 290 13.33 6.74 3.82
CA HIS A 290 13.41 6.49 5.26
C HIS A 290 14.60 5.58 5.58
N GLY A 291 15.76 6.19 5.64
CA GLY A 291 17.05 5.53 5.83
C GLY A 291 17.87 6.15 6.96
N PHE A 292 18.82 5.38 7.42
CA PHE A 292 19.69 5.70 8.54
C PHE A 292 21.15 5.63 8.11
N ASN A 293 22.07 6.15 8.92
CA ASN A 293 23.51 6.07 8.71
C ASN A 293 23.92 6.50 7.28
N MET A 294 23.42 7.67 6.86
CA MET A 294 23.75 8.21 5.55
C MET A 294 25.25 8.35 5.37
N GLU A 295 25.77 7.71 4.33
CA GLU A 295 27.16 7.87 3.86
C GLU A 295 27.13 8.60 2.52
N LYS A 296 27.88 9.69 2.40
CA LYS A 296 28.00 10.47 1.17
C LYS A 296 29.44 10.52 0.72
N THR A 297 29.72 9.96 -0.45
CA THR A 297 31.02 9.95 -1.10
C THR A 297 31.03 10.85 -2.33
N ASN A 298 32.12 10.89 -3.07
CA ASN A 298 32.20 11.56 -4.36
C ASN A 298 31.48 10.79 -5.51
N GLU A 299 31.01 9.56 -5.26
CA GLU A 299 30.45 8.70 -6.29
C GLU A 299 29.00 8.32 -6.03
N TYR A 300 28.57 8.30 -4.77
CA TYR A 300 27.20 7.89 -4.38
C TYR A 300 26.81 8.44 -3.00
N VAL A 301 25.52 8.35 -2.71
CA VAL A 301 24.98 8.51 -1.36
C VAL A 301 24.26 7.22 -0.99
N GLN A 302 24.57 6.66 0.17
CA GLN A 302 24.05 5.39 0.65
C GLN A 302 23.33 5.55 1.99
N TYR A 303 22.28 4.75 2.20
CA TYR A 303 21.52 4.68 3.45
C TYR A 303 21.38 3.23 3.89
N THR A 304 21.37 3.00 5.20
CA THR A 304 20.90 1.75 5.78
C THR A 304 19.37 1.81 5.87
N VAL A 305 18.67 0.79 5.38
CA VAL A 305 17.20 0.80 5.26
C VAL A 305 16.56 -0.48 5.77
N ALA A 306 15.30 -0.39 6.17
CA ALA A 306 14.44 -1.55 6.37
C ALA A 306 13.59 -1.81 5.10
N TYR A 307 13.19 -3.07 4.87
CA TYR A 307 12.41 -3.47 3.70
C TYR A 307 11.02 -3.97 4.07
N PRO A 308 10.04 -3.83 3.13
CA PRO A 308 10.12 -3.19 1.81
C PRO A 308 10.29 -1.66 1.88
N ILE A 309 10.55 -1.01 0.74
CA ILE A 309 10.54 0.44 0.59
C ILE A 309 9.40 0.82 -0.37
N PRO A 310 8.41 1.64 0.04
CA PRO A 310 8.11 2.00 1.43
C PRO A 310 7.68 0.79 2.28
N LEU A 311 7.82 0.90 3.60
CA LEU A 311 7.51 -0.19 4.53
C LEU A 311 6.04 -0.57 4.56
N VAL A 312 5.17 0.41 4.40
CA VAL A 312 3.70 0.30 4.32
C VAL A 312 3.16 1.38 3.39
N GLU A 313 1.98 1.15 2.83
CA GLU A 313 1.29 2.12 1.96
C GLU A 313 0.57 3.19 2.79
N VAL A 314 1.36 4.11 3.37
CA VAL A 314 0.85 5.28 4.10
C VAL A 314 1.63 6.53 3.70
N VAL A 315 0.96 7.68 3.72
CA VAL A 315 1.58 8.97 3.45
C VAL A 315 2.61 9.30 4.54
N THR A 316 3.84 9.53 4.13
CA THR A 316 4.96 9.94 5.00
C THR A 316 5.76 11.07 4.34
N ASN A 317 6.78 11.57 5.01
CA ASN A 317 7.72 12.53 4.43
C ASN A 317 8.56 11.93 3.27
N TYR A 318 8.65 10.61 3.19
CA TYR A 318 9.40 9.87 2.18
C TYR A 318 8.50 9.38 1.05
N ALA A 319 7.26 9.03 1.38
CA ALA A 319 6.24 8.54 0.46
C ALA A 319 5.02 9.46 0.46
N PRO A 320 5.06 10.63 -0.18
CA PRO A 320 3.95 11.59 -0.19
C PRO A 320 2.69 11.07 -0.89
N GLY A 321 2.84 10.12 -1.83
CA GLY A 321 1.72 9.38 -2.44
C GLY A 321 1.29 8.13 -1.68
N GLY A 322 2.00 7.75 -0.62
CA GLY A 322 1.72 6.61 0.25
C GLY A 322 2.25 5.26 -0.25
N ASN A 323 2.37 5.04 -1.54
CA ASN A 323 2.69 3.73 -2.14
C ASN A 323 4.09 3.63 -2.76
N ARG A 324 4.81 4.76 -2.87
CA ARG A 324 6.19 4.84 -3.39
C ARG A 324 6.95 5.92 -2.63
N ASP A 325 8.22 5.70 -2.37
CA ASP A 325 9.12 6.74 -1.89
C ASP A 325 9.47 7.69 -3.04
N HIS A 326 9.57 8.99 -2.71
CA HIS A 326 9.85 10.07 -3.64
C HIS A 326 11.30 10.54 -3.48
N ALA A 327 12.19 10.05 -4.35
CA ALA A 327 13.58 10.50 -4.38
C ALA A 327 13.72 11.68 -5.34
N GLU A 328 13.88 12.88 -4.80
CA GLU A 328 14.11 14.10 -5.54
C GLU A 328 15.50 14.67 -5.27
N PHE A 329 16.23 14.96 -6.33
CA PHE A 329 17.55 15.58 -6.30
C PHE A 329 17.48 16.95 -6.96
N SER A 330 18.14 17.93 -6.36
CA SER A 330 18.06 19.31 -6.82
C SER A 330 19.39 20.04 -6.73
N TYR A 331 19.59 20.93 -7.68
CA TYR A 331 20.73 21.84 -7.70
C TYR A 331 20.30 23.20 -8.25
N SER A 332 21.06 24.22 -7.88
CA SER A 332 20.81 25.57 -8.34
C SER A 332 22.03 26.17 -9.00
N ARG A 333 21.78 26.97 -10.04
CA ARG A 333 22.75 27.78 -10.77
C ARG A 333 22.19 29.18 -11.02
N LYS A 334 23.04 30.16 -11.28
CA LYS A 334 22.60 31.46 -11.79
C LYS A 334 22.33 31.31 -13.29
N GLY A 335 21.18 31.77 -13.73
CA GLY A 335 20.86 31.85 -15.14
C GLY A 335 21.16 33.23 -15.71
N PHE A 336 21.01 33.37 -17.03
CA PHE A 336 21.13 34.64 -17.73
C PHE A 336 20.28 35.72 -17.06
N GLY A 337 20.88 36.84 -16.72
CA GLY A 337 20.22 37.92 -15.97
C GLY A 337 20.41 37.84 -14.47
N GLY A 338 21.23 36.89 -13.95
CA GLY A 338 21.66 36.81 -12.55
C GLY A 338 20.61 36.21 -11.59
N GLY A 339 19.46 35.78 -12.08
CA GLY A 339 18.45 35.05 -11.30
C GLY A 339 18.88 33.63 -10.98
N ARG A 340 18.57 33.14 -9.74
CA ARG A 340 18.86 31.73 -9.37
C ARG A 340 17.77 30.82 -9.94
N THR A 341 18.18 29.78 -10.66
CA THR A 341 17.32 28.74 -11.22
C THR A 341 17.61 27.43 -10.52
N VAL A 342 16.55 26.74 -10.08
CA VAL A 342 16.63 25.42 -9.49
C VAL A 342 16.21 24.38 -10.52
N ALA A 343 17.04 23.36 -10.67
CA ALA A 343 16.75 22.16 -11.44
C ALA A 343 16.44 21.01 -10.46
N THR A 344 15.43 20.22 -10.80
CA THR A 344 15.06 19.03 -10.03
C THR A 344 14.90 17.82 -10.94
N PHE A 345 15.26 16.64 -10.43
CA PHE A 345 15.01 15.36 -11.09
C PHE A 345 14.88 14.27 -10.04
N GLY A 346 14.26 13.17 -10.42
CA GLY A 346 14.06 12.10 -9.45
C GLY A 346 13.18 10.98 -9.96
N ILE A 347 12.70 10.17 -9.01
CA ILE A 347 11.86 9.01 -9.27
C ILE A 347 10.98 8.69 -8.07
N ASP A 348 9.74 8.30 -8.35
CA ASP A 348 8.89 7.62 -7.36
C ASP A 348 9.17 6.12 -7.44
N PHE A 349 9.69 5.52 -6.37
CA PHE A 349 10.15 4.14 -6.43
C PHE A 349 9.67 3.30 -5.23
N ALA A 350 9.70 1.99 -5.43
CA ALA A 350 9.52 1.00 -4.37
C ALA A 350 10.51 -0.14 -4.55
N ILE A 351 10.98 -0.74 -3.45
CA ILE A 351 11.83 -1.94 -3.44
C ILE A 351 11.17 -2.97 -2.53
N TYR A 352 10.75 -4.09 -3.10
CA TYR A 352 10.03 -5.14 -2.35
C TYR A 352 10.94 -6.24 -1.83
N LYS A 353 12.03 -6.50 -2.55
CA LYS A 353 12.99 -7.55 -2.18
C LYS A 353 14.10 -6.99 -1.30
N LYS A 354 14.26 -7.58 -0.11
CA LYS A 354 15.37 -7.26 0.80
C LYS A 354 16.72 -7.52 0.11
N GLY A 355 17.68 -6.62 0.29
CA GLY A 355 19.00 -6.72 -0.32
C GLY A 355 19.79 -5.42 -0.21
N ASP A 356 20.90 -5.35 -0.92
CA ASP A 356 21.60 -4.11 -1.20
C ASP A 356 21.23 -3.68 -2.62
N TRP A 357 20.79 -2.44 -2.76
CA TRP A 357 20.27 -1.91 -4.02
C TRP A 357 20.99 -0.64 -4.43
N GLU A 358 21.07 -0.39 -5.73
CA GLU A 358 21.45 0.91 -6.26
C GLU A 358 20.41 1.44 -7.24
N VAL A 359 20.12 2.74 -7.11
CA VAL A 359 19.34 3.53 -8.05
C VAL A 359 20.31 4.45 -8.78
N VAL A 360 20.51 4.22 -10.07
CA VAL A 360 21.50 4.92 -10.90
C VAL A 360 20.81 5.81 -11.89
N PHE A 361 21.00 7.11 -11.79
CA PHE A 361 20.59 8.10 -12.80
C PHE A 361 21.72 8.26 -13.80
N HIS A 362 21.45 8.00 -15.08
CA HIS A 362 22.47 8.06 -16.12
C HIS A 362 22.07 9.11 -17.18
N PHE A 363 22.86 10.14 -17.28
CA PHE A 363 22.73 11.23 -18.26
C PHE A 363 23.39 10.81 -19.58
N LEU A 364 22.66 10.10 -20.44
CA LEU A 364 23.21 9.42 -21.61
C LEU A 364 23.61 10.37 -22.75
N LYS A 365 22.90 11.50 -22.89
CA LYS A 365 23.14 12.42 -24.01
C LYS A 365 24.25 13.41 -23.72
N GLU A 366 24.15 14.09 -22.58
CA GLU A 366 25.09 15.10 -22.12
C GLU A 366 24.95 15.32 -20.61
N ASN A 367 25.96 15.92 -20.02
CA ASN A 367 25.96 16.19 -18.58
C ASN A 367 24.96 17.30 -18.23
N PRO A 368 24.37 17.28 -17.03
CA PRO A 368 23.60 18.43 -16.55
C PRO A 368 24.52 19.65 -16.36
N LYS A 369 24.00 20.82 -16.65
CA LYS A 369 24.71 22.10 -16.52
C LYS A 369 24.65 22.54 -15.06
N PHE A 370 25.79 22.58 -14.41
CA PHE A 370 25.96 23.02 -13.01
C PHE A 370 26.51 24.45 -12.91
N GLU A 371 27.21 24.91 -13.94
CA GLU A 371 27.89 26.21 -13.96
C GLU A 371 26.90 27.36 -14.03
N ASP A 372 27.25 28.46 -13.38
CA ASP A 372 26.58 29.74 -13.48
C ASP A 372 26.79 30.34 -14.88
N GLU A 373 25.81 31.12 -15.37
CA GLU A 373 25.88 31.89 -16.62
C GLU A 373 26.40 33.30 -16.39
#